data_1195a944264841a5d6ede75dcebbde42
#
_entry.id   1195a944264841a5d6ede75dcebbde42
#
_cell.length_a   1.000
_cell.length_b   1.000
_cell.length_c   1.000
_cell.angle_alpha   90.00
_cell.angle_beta   90.00
_cell.angle_gamma   90.00
#
_symmetry.space_group_name_H-M   'P 1'
#
loop_
_entity.id
_entity.type
_entity.pdbx_description
1 polymer ?
#
loop_
_entity_poly.entity_id
_entity_poly.type
_entity_poly.pdbx_seq_one_letter_code
_entity_poly.pdbx_strand_id
1 'polypeptide(L)'
;MLAAPAKLAVFLIALAAIFGVAYLTGAQSSALLAAPPGSAHDDPHPATFSGLSATADGYTMRLPDSTGRPGDDQFVEFQITGPGGGPVPDYTETDGAPMHVVAVRRDLSGYQHVYPEQGEGPSWWAVLNLTPGPWRLIAEFRPAALGRTVVLGADLTISGDYRPRPLPEVSDRDRVDGNVATLSQPVTTSSSAATVITVTDKGRPVTDLTPAHGSLGHGVIMRPVDLGYWHLHADPVDETYRGPDISFTGGVPQRGTYRMFAEFTRGQDTHVAEYTVAVMS
;
A
#
# COMPACT_ATOMS: atom_id res chain seq x y z
N MET A 1 24.08 -10.49 59.16
CA MET A 1 22.97 -9.82 58.46
C MET A 1 23.47 -8.49 57.93
N LEU A 2 23.40 -8.27 56.63
CA LEU A 2 23.78 -6.95 56.04
C LEU A 2 22.80 -5.86 56.48
N ALA A 3 23.32 -4.67 56.81
CA ALA A 3 22.51 -3.51 57.17
C ALA A 3 21.66 -3.05 56.00
N ALA A 4 20.50 -2.39 56.26
CA ALA A 4 19.55 -1.97 55.23
C ALA A 4 20.17 -1.22 54.04
N PRO A 5 21.13 -0.28 54.27
CA PRO A 5 21.78 0.44 53.15
C PRO A 5 22.64 -0.45 52.27
N ALA A 6 23.27 -1.49 52.86
CA ALA A 6 24.08 -2.46 52.11
C ALA A 6 23.22 -3.34 51.19
N LYS A 7 22.00 -3.71 51.61
CA LYS A 7 21.04 -4.44 50.78
C LYS A 7 20.54 -3.62 49.59
N LEU A 8 20.31 -2.33 49.81
CA LEU A 8 19.89 -1.40 48.75
C LEU A 8 21.00 -1.22 47.70
N ALA A 9 22.24 -1.07 48.14
CA ALA A 9 23.39 -0.96 47.25
C ALA A 9 23.59 -2.21 46.40
N VAL A 10 23.49 -3.40 46.97
CA VAL A 10 23.57 -4.69 46.22
C VAL A 10 22.43 -4.81 45.21
N PHE A 11 21.20 -4.42 45.58
CA PHE A 11 20.07 -4.43 44.69
C PHE A 11 20.26 -3.49 43.48
N LEU A 12 20.72 -2.26 43.68
CA LEU A 12 20.98 -1.30 42.62
C LEU A 12 22.11 -1.76 41.67
N ILE A 13 23.16 -2.38 42.19
CA ILE A 13 24.24 -2.94 41.38
C ILE A 13 23.70 -4.12 40.52
N ALA A 14 22.90 -5.00 41.09
CA ALA A 14 22.29 -6.11 40.35
C ALA A 14 21.37 -5.60 39.25
N LEU A 15 20.56 -4.58 39.54
CA LEU A 15 19.66 -3.95 38.56
C LEU A 15 20.46 -3.32 37.40
N ALA A 16 21.52 -2.56 37.69
CA ALA A 16 22.39 -1.95 36.69
C ALA A 16 23.10 -3.01 35.81
N ALA A 17 23.50 -4.14 36.40
CA ALA A 17 24.11 -5.25 35.66
C ALA A 17 23.09 -5.92 34.71
N ILE A 18 21.86 -6.15 35.14
CA ILE A 18 20.78 -6.71 34.31
C ILE A 18 20.45 -5.76 33.14
N PHE A 19 20.30 -4.46 33.40
CA PHE A 19 20.05 -3.48 32.35
C PHE A 19 21.23 -3.37 31.38
N GLY A 20 22.47 -3.41 31.87
CA GLY A 20 23.68 -3.38 31.05
C GLY A 20 23.76 -4.58 30.09
N VAL A 21 23.48 -5.78 30.58
CA VAL A 21 23.45 -7.01 29.76
C VAL A 21 22.30 -6.94 28.73
N ALA A 22 21.10 -6.52 29.14
CA ALA A 22 19.97 -6.38 28.23
C ALA A 22 20.24 -5.34 27.14
N TYR A 23 20.88 -4.23 27.46
CA TYR A 23 21.27 -3.19 26.48
C TYR A 23 22.31 -3.72 25.49
N LEU A 24 23.35 -4.41 25.95
CA LEU A 24 24.40 -4.96 25.08
C LEU A 24 23.88 -6.07 24.18
N THR A 25 22.99 -6.94 24.67
CA THR A 25 22.38 -7.98 23.84
C THR A 25 21.38 -7.41 22.84
N GLY A 26 20.61 -6.39 23.22
CA GLY A 26 19.69 -5.68 22.33
C GLY A 26 20.42 -4.93 21.21
N ALA A 27 21.54 -4.27 21.53
CA ALA A 27 22.34 -3.57 20.52
C ALA A 27 23.01 -4.53 19.52
N GLN A 28 23.40 -5.73 19.94
CA GLN A 28 23.96 -6.76 19.05
C GLN A 28 22.89 -7.45 18.20
N SER A 29 21.69 -7.61 18.73
CA SER A 29 20.56 -8.17 17.94
C SER A 29 20.14 -7.25 16.79
N SER A 30 20.25 -5.94 16.96
CA SER A 30 19.99 -4.97 15.90
C SER A 30 20.99 -5.06 14.74
N ALA A 31 22.25 -5.39 15.02
CA ALA A 31 23.27 -5.58 13.99
C ALA A 31 23.17 -6.91 13.23
N LEU A 32 22.57 -7.93 13.85
CA LEU A 32 22.32 -9.23 13.22
C LEU A 32 21.05 -9.26 12.35
N LEU A 33 20.18 -8.26 12.53
CA LEU A 33 18.95 -8.08 11.74
C LEU A 33 19.11 -7.07 10.58
N ALA A 34 20.30 -6.48 10.42
CA ALA A 34 20.60 -5.66 9.25
C ALA A 34 20.82 -6.59 8.04
N ALA A 35 19.83 -6.66 7.15
CA ALA A 35 19.97 -7.34 5.87
C ALA A 35 21.06 -6.67 5.02
N PRO A 36 21.81 -7.44 4.19
CA PRO A 36 22.77 -6.86 3.25
C PRO A 36 22.05 -5.94 2.25
N PRO A 37 22.72 -4.91 1.69
CA PRO A 37 22.14 -4.03 0.69
C PRO A 37 21.79 -4.84 -0.56
N GLY A 38 20.49 -5.13 -0.72
CA GLY A 38 19.92 -5.77 -1.90
C GLY A 38 19.56 -4.74 -2.97
N SER A 39 19.45 -5.20 -4.19
CA SER A 39 19.08 -4.43 -5.39
C SER A 39 17.78 -3.63 -5.19
N ALA A 40 17.64 -2.53 -5.93
CA ALA A 40 16.67 -1.45 -5.79
C ALA A 40 15.16 -1.81 -5.91
N HIS A 41 14.79 -3.09 -5.79
CA HIS A 41 13.41 -3.59 -5.82
C HIS A 41 13.01 -4.42 -4.58
N ASP A 42 13.89 -4.50 -3.56
CA ASP A 42 13.62 -5.23 -2.31
C ASP A 42 13.35 -4.27 -1.15
N ASP A 43 12.24 -3.50 -1.21
CA ASP A 43 11.61 -3.07 0.03
C ASP A 43 10.91 -4.30 0.63
N PRO A 44 11.33 -4.80 1.80
CA PRO A 44 10.65 -5.92 2.42
C PRO A 44 9.19 -5.51 2.64
N HIS A 45 8.25 -6.25 2.05
CA HIS A 45 6.83 -6.04 2.30
C HIS A 45 6.62 -5.97 3.82
N PRO A 46 5.90 -4.96 4.34
CA PRO A 46 5.63 -4.88 5.76
C PRO A 46 4.98 -6.20 6.20
N ALA A 47 5.38 -6.72 7.37
CA ALA A 47 4.82 -7.98 7.88
C ALA A 47 3.31 -7.90 8.19
N THR A 48 2.70 -6.74 8.01
CA THR A 48 1.29 -6.43 8.32
C THR A 48 0.72 -5.47 7.29
N PHE A 49 -0.60 -5.46 7.15
CA PHE A 49 -1.31 -4.47 6.34
C PHE A 49 -1.00 -3.04 6.80
N SER A 50 -0.84 -2.15 5.83
CA SER A 50 -0.52 -0.74 6.01
C SER A 50 -1.73 0.17 5.73
N GLY A 51 -1.57 1.48 5.76
CA GLY A 51 -2.63 2.45 5.46
C GLY A 51 -3.73 2.56 6.52
N LEU A 52 -3.57 1.92 7.69
CA LEU A 52 -4.56 1.93 8.78
C LEU A 52 -4.42 3.14 9.70
N SER A 53 -3.28 3.80 9.69
CA SER A 53 -2.97 4.95 10.54
C SER A 53 -2.63 6.17 9.70
N ALA A 54 -3.02 7.34 10.20
CA ALA A 54 -2.59 8.62 9.64
C ALA A 54 -1.13 8.98 10.02
N THR A 55 -0.49 8.17 10.88
CA THR A 55 0.90 8.37 11.30
C THR A 55 1.68 7.07 11.24
N ALA A 56 2.88 7.12 10.69
CA ALA A 56 3.86 6.03 10.73
C ALA A 56 5.27 6.62 10.61
N ASP A 57 6.24 6.02 11.32
CA ASP A 57 7.67 6.41 11.23
C ASP A 57 7.95 7.89 11.48
N GLY A 58 7.09 8.58 12.23
CA GLY A 58 7.18 10.02 12.48
C GLY A 58 6.58 10.89 11.36
N TYR A 59 6.11 10.31 10.27
CA TYR A 59 5.36 11.01 9.23
C TYR A 59 3.87 11.03 9.55
N THR A 60 3.19 12.10 9.16
CA THR A 60 1.76 12.29 9.43
C THR A 60 1.04 12.79 8.19
N MET A 61 -0.06 12.14 7.85
CA MET A 61 -1.04 12.58 6.85
C MET A 61 -2.20 13.29 7.52
N ARG A 62 -2.59 14.44 7.00
CA ARG A 62 -3.75 15.20 7.48
C ARG A 62 -4.55 15.69 6.28
N LEU A 63 -5.87 15.59 6.37
CA LEU A 63 -6.78 16.28 5.48
C LEU A 63 -7.22 17.58 6.16
N PRO A 64 -6.89 18.77 5.62
CA PRO A 64 -7.42 20.04 6.11
C PRO A 64 -8.95 20.04 6.16
N ASP A 65 -9.56 19.54 5.08
CA ASP A 65 -11.01 19.29 4.97
C ASP A 65 -11.24 17.78 4.86
N SER A 66 -11.76 17.17 5.94
CA SER A 66 -12.13 15.76 5.98
C SER A 66 -13.56 15.48 5.50
N THR A 67 -14.23 16.47 4.94
CA THR A 67 -15.58 16.39 4.38
C THR A 67 -15.66 17.05 3.03
N GLY A 68 -16.44 16.48 2.11
CA GLY A 68 -16.56 16.98 0.74
C GLY A 68 -17.95 16.77 0.15
N ARG A 69 -18.09 17.15 -1.11
CA ARG A 69 -19.31 16.95 -1.92
C ARG A 69 -19.03 15.92 -3.00
N PRO A 70 -20.05 15.18 -3.45
CA PRO A 70 -19.89 14.28 -4.58
C PRO A 70 -19.68 15.07 -5.89
N GLY A 71 -18.94 14.46 -6.80
CA GLY A 71 -18.67 15.01 -8.13
C GLY A 71 -17.49 14.32 -8.78
N ASP A 72 -17.36 14.52 -10.09
CA ASP A 72 -16.19 14.14 -10.86
C ASP A 72 -15.12 15.22 -10.72
N ASP A 73 -13.85 14.84 -10.90
CA ASP A 73 -12.69 15.72 -10.88
C ASP A 73 -12.59 16.61 -9.63
N GLN A 74 -12.93 16.07 -8.47
CA GLN A 74 -12.85 16.80 -7.20
C GLN A 74 -11.40 16.92 -6.73
N PHE A 75 -10.95 18.15 -6.43
CA PHE A 75 -9.65 18.39 -5.82
C PHE A 75 -9.69 18.11 -4.34
N VAL A 76 -8.88 17.17 -3.90
CA VAL A 76 -8.74 16.80 -2.48
C VAL A 76 -7.34 17.16 -2.01
N GLU A 77 -7.28 18.13 -1.10
CA GLU A 77 -6.03 18.49 -0.43
C GLU A 77 -5.73 17.54 0.72
N PHE A 78 -4.48 17.11 0.81
CA PHE A 78 -3.93 16.48 2.01
C PHE A 78 -2.51 16.99 2.26
N GLN A 79 -2.04 16.86 3.48
CA GLN A 79 -0.73 17.34 3.92
C GLN A 79 0.09 16.18 4.45
N ILE A 80 1.37 16.13 4.05
CA ILE A 80 2.34 15.18 4.61
C ILE A 80 3.40 15.98 5.36
N THR A 81 3.50 15.70 6.66
CA THR A 81 4.56 16.28 7.52
C THR A 81 5.52 15.21 7.98
N GLY A 82 6.79 15.57 8.07
CA GLY A 82 7.87 14.70 8.56
C GLY A 82 8.00 14.71 10.09
N PRO A 83 8.98 13.98 10.64
CA PRO A 83 9.19 13.83 12.08
C PRO A 83 9.39 15.14 12.86
N GLY A 84 9.83 16.21 12.18
CA GLY A 84 9.96 17.56 12.76
C GLY A 84 8.69 18.41 12.69
N GLY A 85 7.58 17.88 12.19
CA GLY A 85 6.31 18.61 12.00
C GLY A 85 6.29 19.54 10.78
N GLY A 86 7.39 19.66 10.04
CA GLY A 86 7.50 20.43 8.79
C GLY A 86 7.24 19.58 7.55
N PRO A 87 7.26 20.20 6.35
CA PRO A 87 7.14 19.49 5.09
C PRO A 87 8.28 18.49 4.91
N VAL A 88 8.02 17.42 4.17
CA VAL A 88 9.05 16.45 3.77
C VAL A 88 9.86 17.07 2.63
N PRO A 89 11.19 17.25 2.79
CA PRO A 89 11.96 18.01 1.81
C PRO A 89 12.14 17.28 0.49
N ASP A 90 12.35 15.95 0.54
CA ASP A 90 12.68 15.17 -0.65
C ASP A 90 12.00 13.79 -0.60
N TYR A 91 11.58 13.31 -1.77
CA TYR A 91 10.98 12.01 -2.01
C TYR A 91 11.83 11.24 -3.03
N THR A 92 12.00 9.94 -2.80
CA THR A 92 12.53 9.03 -3.82
C THR A 92 11.35 8.55 -4.67
N GLU A 93 11.44 8.72 -5.97
CA GLU A 93 10.41 8.21 -6.88
C GLU A 93 10.33 6.68 -6.82
N THR A 94 9.12 6.17 -6.78
CA THR A 94 8.77 4.76 -6.93
C THR A 94 7.73 4.66 -8.04
N ASP A 95 7.89 3.72 -8.96
CA ASP A 95 7.00 3.56 -10.12
C ASP A 95 6.73 4.89 -10.86
N GLY A 96 7.79 5.71 -11.00
CA GLY A 96 7.79 6.96 -11.76
C GLY A 96 7.12 8.16 -11.12
N ALA A 97 6.78 8.08 -9.83
CA ALA A 97 6.20 9.19 -9.10
C ALA A 97 6.76 9.32 -7.68
N PRO A 98 6.79 10.53 -7.11
CA PRO A 98 7.20 10.75 -5.72
C PRO A 98 6.19 10.23 -4.71
N MET A 99 4.93 10.04 -5.14
CA MET A 99 3.84 9.57 -4.27
C MET A 99 2.73 8.94 -5.10
N HIS A 100 2.12 7.89 -4.53
CA HIS A 100 0.93 7.23 -5.02
C HIS A 100 -0.22 7.48 -4.04
N VAL A 101 -1.42 7.72 -4.54
CA VAL A 101 -2.62 7.83 -3.72
C VAL A 101 -3.66 6.83 -4.21
N VAL A 102 -4.07 5.96 -3.33
CA VAL A 102 -5.25 5.12 -3.52
C VAL A 102 -6.42 5.72 -2.76
N ALA A 103 -7.52 5.93 -3.45
CA ALA A 103 -8.79 6.31 -2.85
C ALA A 103 -9.80 5.17 -3.04
N VAL A 104 -10.50 4.80 -1.97
CA VAL A 104 -11.52 3.77 -2.02
C VAL A 104 -12.64 4.09 -1.03
N ARG A 105 -13.87 3.80 -1.40
CA ARG A 105 -15.01 3.92 -0.50
C ARG A 105 -14.98 2.81 0.56
N ARG A 106 -15.56 3.04 1.73
CA ARG A 106 -15.56 2.10 2.86
C ARG A 106 -16.10 0.71 2.52
N ASP A 107 -16.96 0.63 1.51
CA ASP A 107 -17.53 -0.62 0.98
C ASP A 107 -16.67 -1.26 -0.14
N LEU A 108 -15.43 -0.77 -0.31
CA LEU A 108 -14.47 -1.23 -1.33
C LEU A 108 -14.95 -1.03 -2.77
N SER A 109 -15.85 -0.10 -3.01
CA SER A 109 -16.22 0.35 -4.35
C SER A 109 -15.58 1.70 -4.69
N GLY A 110 -15.55 2.06 -5.96
CA GLY A 110 -15.04 3.34 -6.43
C GLY A 110 -13.52 3.49 -6.25
N TYR A 111 -12.79 2.39 -6.32
CA TYR A 111 -11.33 2.40 -6.29
C TYR A 111 -10.75 3.32 -7.34
N GLN A 112 -9.79 4.11 -6.96
CA GLN A 112 -8.98 4.98 -7.82
C GLN A 112 -7.54 4.97 -7.33
N HIS A 113 -6.61 4.87 -8.27
CA HIS A 113 -5.19 5.05 -8.04
C HIS A 113 -4.74 6.26 -8.86
N VAL A 114 -4.21 7.27 -8.19
CA VAL A 114 -3.81 8.53 -8.80
C VAL A 114 -2.44 8.97 -8.31
N TYR A 115 -1.79 9.79 -9.12
CA TYR A 115 -0.52 10.44 -8.83
C TYR A 115 -0.82 11.88 -8.41
N PRO A 116 -0.68 12.25 -7.12
CA PRO A 116 -1.02 13.57 -6.65
C PRO A 116 0.03 14.60 -7.08
N GLU A 117 -0.39 15.84 -7.20
CA GLU A 117 0.50 16.98 -7.44
C GLU A 117 0.96 17.60 -6.13
N GLN A 118 2.24 17.94 -6.04
CA GLN A 118 2.79 18.62 -4.88
C GLN A 118 2.44 20.11 -4.94
N GLY A 119 1.88 20.61 -3.83
CA GLY A 119 1.59 22.01 -3.62
C GLY A 119 2.68 22.74 -2.82
N GLU A 120 2.34 23.85 -2.22
CA GLU A 120 3.25 24.58 -1.34
C GLU A 120 3.39 23.90 0.03
N GLY A 121 4.60 23.88 0.58
CA GLY A 121 4.88 23.34 1.90
C GLY A 121 4.57 21.85 2.00
N PRO A 122 3.75 21.41 2.98
CA PRO A 122 3.38 20.01 3.15
C PRO A 122 2.20 19.54 2.28
N SER A 123 1.60 20.43 1.47
CA SER A 123 0.34 20.16 0.76
C SER A 123 0.54 19.36 -0.52
N TRP A 124 -0.42 18.47 -0.77
CA TRP A 124 -0.57 17.66 -1.97
C TRP A 124 -2.02 17.69 -2.44
N TRP A 125 -2.24 17.52 -3.74
CA TRP A 125 -3.55 17.56 -4.36
C TRP A 125 -3.80 16.30 -5.17
N ALA A 126 -4.88 15.61 -4.87
CA ALA A 126 -5.38 14.49 -5.67
C ALA A 126 -6.68 14.90 -6.37
N VAL A 127 -6.83 14.54 -7.65
CA VAL A 127 -8.08 14.69 -8.39
C VAL A 127 -8.82 13.36 -8.36
N LEU A 128 -10.04 13.37 -7.82
CA LEU A 128 -10.81 12.15 -7.53
C LEU A 128 -12.27 12.28 -7.97
N ASN A 129 -12.84 11.18 -8.45
CA ASN A 129 -14.28 11.05 -8.70
C ASN A 129 -14.96 10.53 -7.45
N LEU A 130 -15.68 11.40 -6.74
CA LEU A 130 -16.20 11.11 -5.42
C LEU A 130 -17.71 10.93 -5.43
N THR A 131 -18.17 9.79 -4.94
CA THR A 131 -19.59 9.50 -4.68
C THR A 131 -19.90 9.57 -3.18
N PRO A 132 -21.17 9.78 -2.76
CA PRO A 132 -21.53 9.84 -1.34
C PRO A 132 -21.04 8.66 -0.53
N GLY A 133 -20.60 8.94 0.70
CA GLY A 133 -20.20 7.95 1.70
C GLY A 133 -18.81 8.21 2.28
N PRO A 134 -18.37 7.34 3.21
CA PRO A 134 -17.03 7.38 3.76
C PRO A 134 -16.02 6.80 2.78
N TRP A 135 -14.91 7.49 2.60
CA TRP A 135 -13.76 7.13 1.79
C TRP A 135 -12.51 6.99 2.64
N ARG A 136 -11.60 6.13 2.23
CA ARG A 136 -10.23 6.08 2.74
C ARG A 136 -9.30 6.55 1.63
N LEU A 137 -8.45 7.54 1.95
CA LEU A 137 -7.30 7.91 1.15
C LEU A 137 -6.06 7.27 1.76
N ILE A 138 -5.25 6.64 0.92
CA ILE A 138 -4.00 6.00 1.31
C ILE A 138 -2.91 6.63 0.47
N ALA A 139 -1.93 7.26 1.14
CA ALA A 139 -0.74 7.82 0.51
C ALA A 139 0.43 6.88 0.74
N GLU A 140 1.05 6.44 -0.33
CA GLU A 140 2.28 5.65 -0.34
C GLU A 140 3.40 6.47 -0.96
N PHE A 141 4.51 6.61 -0.24
CA PHE A 141 5.65 7.43 -0.65
C PHE A 141 6.94 6.97 0.04
N ARG A 142 8.07 7.36 -0.53
CA ARG A 142 9.39 7.04 0.01
C ARG A 142 10.16 8.32 0.35
N PRO A 143 10.18 8.76 1.63
CA PRO A 143 11.01 9.90 2.02
C PRO A 143 12.48 9.59 1.81
N ALA A 144 13.23 10.46 1.12
CA ALA A 144 14.65 10.24 0.85
C ALA A 144 15.47 10.07 2.15
N ALA A 145 15.13 10.83 3.20
CA ALA A 145 15.79 10.73 4.49
C ALA A 145 15.57 9.40 5.22
N LEU A 146 14.44 8.71 4.96
CA LEU A 146 14.12 7.43 5.59
C LEU A 146 14.61 6.24 4.74
N GLY A 147 14.62 6.39 3.41
CA GLY A 147 15.10 5.38 2.46
C GLY A 147 14.22 4.12 2.33
N ARG A 148 13.00 4.14 2.90
CA ARG A 148 12.00 3.05 2.79
C ARG A 148 10.60 3.61 2.63
N THR A 149 9.69 2.79 2.13
CA THR A 149 8.30 3.17 1.88
C THR A 149 7.53 3.43 3.17
N VAL A 150 6.73 4.50 3.16
CA VAL A 150 5.77 4.88 4.20
C VAL A 150 4.39 4.86 3.59
N VAL A 151 3.42 4.25 4.29
CA VAL A 151 2.02 4.18 3.87
C VAL A 151 1.15 4.75 4.98
N LEU A 152 0.45 5.83 4.68
CA LEU A 152 -0.44 6.53 5.61
C LEU A 152 -1.87 6.48 5.08
N GLY A 153 -2.86 6.45 5.98
CA GLY A 153 -4.26 6.46 5.59
C GLY A 153 -5.07 7.48 6.39
N ALA A 154 -5.94 8.22 5.70
CA ALA A 154 -6.86 9.18 6.30
C ALA A 154 -8.27 9.03 5.75
N ASP A 155 -9.27 9.36 6.56
CA ASP A 155 -10.67 9.24 6.19
C ASP A 155 -11.22 10.56 5.66
N LEU A 156 -12.01 10.47 4.56
CA LEU A 156 -12.75 11.55 3.94
C LEU A 156 -14.22 11.16 3.89
N THR A 157 -15.13 12.06 4.26
CA THR A 157 -16.57 11.83 4.20
C THR A 157 -17.20 12.67 3.11
N ILE A 158 -17.87 12.04 2.16
CA ILE A 158 -18.59 12.70 1.08
C ILE A 158 -20.09 12.73 1.39
N SER A 159 -20.64 13.93 1.39
CA SER A 159 -22.06 14.16 1.72
C SER A 159 -23.00 13.53 0.68
N GLY A 160 -24.21 13.15 1.11
CA GLY A 160 -25.26 12.61 0.25
C GLY A 160 -25.83 11.28 0.72
N ASP A 161 -26.70 10.69 -0.12
CA ASP A 161 -27.35 9.40 0.18
C ASP A 161 -26.34 8.24 -0.07
N TYR A 162 -25.70 7.79 0.99
CA TYR A 162 -24.79 6.66 0.94
C TYR A 162 -25.52 5.35 1.13
N ARG A 163 -25.42 4.49 0.12
CA ARG A 163 -25.88 3.10 0.17
C ARG A 163 -24.68 2.18 -0.03
N PRO A 164 -24.22 1.50 1.04
CA PRO A 164 -23.09 0.60 0.92
C PRO A 164 -23.43 -0.58 0.02
N ARG A 165 -22.48 -0.95 -0.83
CA ARG A 165 -22.57 -2.15 -1.68
C ARG A 165 -22.07 -3.34 -0.86
N PRO A 166 -22.74 -4.51 -0.94
CA PRO A 166 -22.18 -5.72 -0.38
C PRO A 166 -20.89 -6.10 -1.11
N LEU A 167 -19.94 -6.72 -0.40
CA LEU A 167 -18.77 -7.28 -1.04
C LEU A 167 -19.20 -8.31 -2.08
N PRO A 168 -18.75 -8.22 -3.35
CA PRO A 168 -19.06 -9.20 -4.38
C PRO A 168 -18.62 -10.62 -3.99
N GLU A 169 -19.23 -11.62 -4.57
CA GLU A 169 -18.83 -13.03 -4.40
C GLU A 169 -17.38 -13.25 -4.88
N VAL A 170 -16.73 -14.28 -4.33
CA VAL A 170 -15.38 -14.69 -4.74
C VAL A 170 -15.39 -15.03 -6.23
N SER A 171 -14.50 -14.42 -6.99
CA SER A 171 -14.36 -14.62 -8.43
C SER A 171 -12.89 -14.52 -8.84
N ASP A 172 -12.50 -15.38 -9.75
CA ASP A 172 -11.20 -15.35 -10.43
C ASP A 172 -11.24 -14.56 -11.75
N ARG A 173 -12.36 -13.90 -12.06
CA ARG A 173 -12.57 -13.24 -13.34
C ARG A 173 -13.33 -11.95 -13.21
N ASP A 174 -12.86 -10.95 -13.96
CA ASP A 174 -13.57 -9.69 -14.15
C ASP A 174 -13.65 -9.31 -15.64
N ARG A 175 -14.65 -8.47 -15.97
CA ARG A 175 -14.84 -7.92 -17.31
C ARG A 175 -14.77 -6.41 -17.26
N VAL A 176 -13.75 -5.87 -17.88
CA VAL A 176 -13.50 -4.43 -17.89
C VAL A 176 -13.24 -3.95 -19.31
N ASP A 177 -14.05 -3.01 -19.77
CA ASP A 177 -13.94 -2.31 -21.07
C ASP A 177 -13.70 -3.23 -22.27
N GLY A 178 -14.46 -4.35 -22.33
CA GLY A 178 -14.35 -5.35 -23.39
C GLY A 178 -13.28 -6.41 -23.18
N ASN A 179 -12.33 -6.18 -22.26
CA ASN A 179 -11.35 -7.17 -21.87
C ASN A 179 -11.93 -8.13 -20.81
N VAL A 180 -11.36 -9.31 -20.73
CA VAL A 180 -11.58 -10.28 -19.65
C VAL A 180 -10.24 -10.50 -18.97
N ALA A 181 -10.14 -10.09 -17.71
CA ALA A 181 -8.98 -10.33 -16.87
C ALA A 181 -9.26 -11.54 -15.96
N THR A 182 -8.46 -12.59 -16.08
CA THR A 182 -8.61 -13.84 -15.35
C THR A 182 -7.44 -14.03 -14.41
N LEU A 183 -7.70 -14.25 -13.13
CA LEU A 183 -6.69 -14.59 -12.12
C LEU A 183 -6.29 -16.06 -12.33
N SER A 184 -5.29 -16.29 -13.18
CA SER A 184 -4.82 -17.62 -13.59
C SER A 184 -3.95 -18.29 -12.54
N GLN A 185 -3.30 -17.51 -11.67
CA GLN A 185 -2.66 -17.98 -10.44
C GLN A 185 -3.14 -17.14 -9.25
N PRO A 186 -3.68 -17.80 -8.19
CA PRO A 186 -4.37 -17.11 -7.11
C PRO A 186 -3.38 -16.39 -6.17
N VAL A 187 -3.88 -15.40 -5.45
CA VAL A 187 -3.20 -14.81 -4.30
C VAL A 187 -3.03 -15.85 -3.20
N THR A 188 -1.83 -15.93 -2.62
CA THR A 188 -1.50 -16.83 -1.51
C THR A 188 -0.89 -16.08 -0.33
N THR A 189 -0.51 -16.80 0.73
CA THR A 189 0.27 -16.23 1.84
C THR A 189 1.78 -16.38 1.65
N SER A 190 2.25 -16.97 0.57
CA SER A 190 3.68 -17.14 0.29
C SER A 190 4.28 -15.89 -0.32
N SER A 191 5.34 -15.36 0.28
CA SER A 191 6.08 -14.21 -0.24
C SER A 191 6.82 -14.49 -1.55
N SER A 192 6.98 -15.75 -1.93
CA SER A 192 7.65 -16.16 -3.18
C SER A 192 6.67 -16.70 -4.24
N ALA A 193 5.37 -16.75 -3.95
CA ALA A 193 4.39 -17.16 -4.94
C ALA A 193 4.10 -16.03 -5.93
N ALA A 194 3.86 -16.39 -7.17
CA ALA A 194 3.36 -15.46 -8.17
C ALA A 194 1.82 -15.47 -8.16
N THR A 195 1.24 -14.28 -8.21
CA THR A 195 -0.16 -14.05 -8.58
C THR A 195 -0.16 -13.63 -10.05
N VAL A 196 -0.90 -14.32 -10.91
CA VAL A 196 -0.89 -14.03 -12.34
C VAL A 196 -2.29 -13.70 -12.85
N ILE A 197 -2.38 -12.60 -13.58
CA ILE A 197 -3.60 -12.18 -14.28
C ILE A 197 -3.38 -12.30 -15.77
N THR A 198 -4.22 -13.07 -16.46
CA THR A 198 -4.20 -13.23 -17.91
C THR A 198 -5.30 -12.38 -18.54
N VAL A 199 -4.93 -11.48 -19.44
CA VAL A 199 -5.86 -10.58 -20.13
C VAL A 199 -6.21 -11.12 -21.52
N THR A 200 -7.52 -11.19 -21.83
CA THR A 200 -8.03 -11.60 -23.13
C THR A 200 -9.06 -10.60 -23.66
N ASP A 201 -9.14 -10.47 -24.98
CA ASP A 201 -10.17 -9.73 -25.70
C ASP A 201 -10.89 -10.67 -26.66
N LYS A 202 -12.22 -10.82 -26.51
CA LYS A 202 -13.05 -11.76 -27.30
C LYS A 202 -12.48 -13.17 -27.34
N GLY A 203 -11.91 -13.63 -26.21
CA GLY A 203 -11.32 -14.95 -26.05
C GLY A 203 -9.92 -15.12 -26.67
N ARG A 204 -9.29 -14.06 -27.15
CA ARG A 204 -7.92 -14.07 -27.65
C ARG A 204 -6.98 -13.42 -26.65
N PRO A 205 -5.75 -13.93 -26.47
CA PRO A 205 -4.75 -13.28 -25.64
C PRO A 205 -4.48 -11.84 -26.09
N VAL A 206 -4.43 -10.91 -25.15
CA VAL A 206 -4.02 -9.53 -25.40
C VAL A 206 -2.47 -9.48 -25.41
N THR A 207 -1.90 -9.01 -26.51
CA THR A 207 -0.45 -8.93 -26.70
C THR A 207 0.00 -7.51 -27.08
N ASP A 208 -0.80 -6.52 -26.68
CA ASP A 208 -0.60 -5.09 -26.94
C ASP A 208 -0.80 -4.25 -25.65
N LEU A 209 -0.51 -4.85 -24.48
CA LEU A 209 -0.46 -4.10 -23.23
C LEU A 209 0.69 -3.08 -23.27
N THR A 210 0.47 -1.94 -22.64
CA THR A 210 1.46 -0.85 -22.56
C THR A 210 2.18 -0.92 -21.22
N PRO A 211 3.51 -1.19 -21.20
CA PRO A 211 4.26 -1.15 -19.96
C PRO A 211 4.35 0.27 -19.40
N ALA A 212 4.27 0.38 -18.10
CA ALA A 212 4.57 1.59 -17.36
C ALA A 212 5.68 1.27 -16.36
N HIS A 213 6.73 2.10 -16.32
CA HIS A 213 7.85 1.96 -15.38
C HIS A 213 8.49 0.56 -15.31
N GLY A 214 8.53 -0.15 -16.46
CA GLY A 214 9.15 -1.48 -16.56
C GLY A 214 8.25 -2.66 -16.18
N SER A 215 6.98 -2.43 -15.87
CA SER A 215 6.00 -3.47 -15.57
C SER A 215 4.72 -3.32 -16.40
N LEU A 216 3.89 -4.37 -16.47
CA LEU A 216 2.62 -4.35 -17.22
C LEU A 216 1.41 -3.97 -16.36
N GLY A 217 1.57 -3.79 -15.06
CA GLY A 217 0.44 -3.52 -14.20
C GLY A 217 0.82 -3.08 -12.80
N HIS A 218 -0.21 -2.80 -12.02
CA HIS A 218 -0.14 -2.40 -10.63
C HIS A 218 -1.23 -3.11 -9.84
N GLY A 219 -0.93 -3.62 -8.67
CA GLY A 219 -1.87 -4.40 -7.88
C GLY A 219 -2.08 -3.86 -6.48
N VAL A 220 -3.32 -3.80 -6.03
CA VAL A 220 -3.67 -3.45 -4.65
C VAL A 220 -4.60 -4.49 -4.08
N ILE A 221 -4.29 -4.97 -2.88
CA ILE A 221 -5.17 -5.85 -2.12
C ILE A 221 -5.62 -5.11 -0.87
N MET A 222 -6.91 -5.16 -0.59
CA MET A 222 -7.50 -4.51 0.57
C MET A 222 -8.30 -5.48 1.41
N ARG A 223 -8.12 -5.38 2.72
CA ARG A 223 -8.87 -6.18 3.69
C ARG A 223 -10.22 -5.52 4.00
N PRO A 224 -11.36 -6.22 3.81
CA PRO A 224 -12.69 -5.57 3.91
C PRO A 224 -13.04 -5.06 5.31
N VAL A 225 -12.53 -5.69 6.37
CA VAL A 225 -12.91 -5.37 7.75
C VAL A 225 -12.43 -3.98 8.19
N ASP A 226 -11.28 -3.53 7.71
CA ASP A 226 -10.62 -2.31 8.19
C ASP A 226 -9.94 -1.48 7.08
N LEU A 227 -10.03 -1.90 5.80
CA LEU A 227 -9.35 -1.31 4.66
C LEU A 227 -7.81 -1.40 4.72
N GLY A 228 -7.30 -2.39 5.45
CA GLY A 228 -5.87 -2.66 5.46
C GLY A 228 -5.35 -2.83 4.03
N TYR A 229 -4.34 -2.06 3.68
CA TYR A 229 -3.77 -1.92 2.34
C TYR A 229 -2.54 -2.80 2.17
N TRP A 230 -2.45 -3.43 1.00
CA TRP A 230 -1.31 -4.23 0.58
C TRP A 230 -1.02 -3.96 -0.90
N HIS A 231 0.16 -3.44 -1.17
CA HIS A 231 0.61 -3.18 -2.52
C HIS A 231 1.27 -4.42 -3.12
N LEU A 232 0.92 -4.77 -4.34
CA LEU A 232 1.58 -5.79 -5.15
C LEU A 232 2.30 -5.11 -6.31
N HIS A 233 3.61 -5.17 -6.32
CA HIS A 233 4.39 -4.71 -7.47
C HIS A 233 4.33 -5.77 -8.56
N ALA A 234 3.97 -5.35 -9.78
CA ALA A 234 4.07 -6.23 -10.91
C ALA A 234 5.55 -6.52 -11.24
N ASP A 235 5.82 -7.77 -11.59
CA ASP A 235 7.17 -8.19 -11.92
C ASP A 235 7.69 -7.44 -13.14
N PRO A 236 8.99 -7.06 -13.16
CA PRO A 236 9.60 -6.45 -14.33
C PRO A 236 9.47 -7.36 -15.55
N VAL A 237 9.21 -6.77 -16.70
CA VAL A 237 9.11 -7.48 -17.97
C VAL A 237 10.21 -7.06 -18.94
N ASP A 238 10.53 -7.94 -19.88
CA ASP A 238 11.38 -7.60 -21.03
C ASP A 238 10.71 -6.45 -21.83
N GLU A 239 11.54 -5.54 -22.38
CA GLU A 239 11.07 -4.37 -23.12
C GLU A 239 10.17 -4.69 -24.32
N THR A 240 10.20 -5.92 -24.81
CA THR A 240 9.38 -6.40 -25.92
C THR A 240 8.12 -7.14 -25.49
N TYR A 241 8.02 -7.54 -24.22
CA TYR A 241 6.84 -8.28 -23.72
C TYR A 241 5.64 -7.34 -23.53
N ARG A 242 4.49 -7.75 -24.07
CA ARG A 242 3.24 -6.97 -24.08
C ARG A 242 2.02 -7.79 -23.65
N GLY A 243 2.19 -8.73 -22.74
CA GLY A 243 1.12 -9.60 -22.27
C GLY A 243 1.08 -10.97 -22.99
N PRO A 244 0.06 -11.77 -22.71
CA PRO A 244 -1.19 -11.45 -22.01
C PRO A 244 -1.11 -11.49 -20.47
N ASP A 245 -0.01 -12.01 -19.91
CA ASP A 245 0.09 -12.27 -18.48
C ASP A 245 0.75 -11.09 -17.76
N ILE A 246 0.18 -10.73 -16.61
CA ILE A 246 0.70 -9.76 -15.66
C ILE A 246 0.99 -10.53 -14.39
N SER A 247 2.25 -10.60 -14.00
CA SER A 247 2.71 -11.34 -12.82
C SER A 247 3.03 -10.37 -11.69
N PHE A 248 2.67 -10.78 -10.47
CA PHE A 248 2.97 -10.07 -9.23
C PHE A 248 3.60 -11.07 -8.26
N THR A 249 4.87 -10.86 -7.92
CA THR A 249 5.52 -11.72 -6.92
C THR A 249 5.20 -11.22 -5.52
N GLY A 250 4.80 -12.13 -4.66
CA GLY A 250 4.48 -11.88 -3.26
C GLY A 250 3.09 -12.37 -2.88
N GLY A 251 2.86 -12.44 -1.58
CA GLY A 251 1.59 -12.87 -1.01
C GLY A 251 1.13 -11.97 0.13
N VAL A 252 -0.12 -12.10 0.53
CA VAL A 252 -0.66 -11.35 1.68
C VAL A 252 -0.23 -11.98 3.00
N PRO A 253 -0.09 -11.20 4.09
CA PRO A 253 0.44 -11.72 5.36
C PRO A 253 -0.48 -12.71 6.08
N GLN A 254 -1.75 -12.78 5.73
CA GLN A 254 -2.76 -13.58 6.45
C GLN A 254 -3.77 -14.22 5.51
N ARG A 255 -4.36 -15.33 5.93
CA ARG A 255 -5.53 -15.95 5.29
C ARG A 255 -6.75 -15.07 5.46
N GLY A 256 -7.67 -15.11 4.51
CA GLY A 256 -8.91 -14.34 4.58
C GLY A 256 -9.52 -14.05 3.24
N THR A 257 -10.59 -13.27 3.26
CA THR A 257 -11.22 -12.74 2.05
C THR A 257 -10.77 -11.30 1.85
N TYR A 258 -10.41 -10.97 0.62
CA TYR A 258 -9.86 -9.67 0.25
C TYR A 258 -10.53 -9.12 -1.01
N ARG A 259 -10.46 -7.81 -1.17
CA ARG A 259 -10.72 -7.15 -2.44
C ARG A 259 -9.39 -6.87 -3.12
N MET A 260 -9.21 -7.32 -4.35
CA MET A 260 -8.05 -7.05 -5.18
C MET A 260 -8.43 -6.18 -6.34
N PHE A 261 -7.62 -5.19 -6.60
CA PHE A 261 -7.67 -4.29 -7.75
C PHE A 261 -6.37 -4.47 -8.54
N ALA A 262 -6.49 -4.73 -9.82
CA ALA A 262 -5.35 -4.90 -10.69
C ALA A 262 -5.47 -3.99 -11.90
N GLU A 263 -4.54 -3.08 -12.01
CA GLU A 263 -4.48 -2.11 -13.09
C GLU A 263 -3.59 -2.61 -14.22
N PHE A 264 -4.00 -2.37 -15.43
CA PHE A 264 -3.20 -2.56 -16.63
C PHE A 264 -3.56 -1.52 -17.68
N THR A 265 -2.59 -1.17 -18.53
CA THR A 265 -2.79 -0.19 -19.59
C THR A 265 -2.79 -0.88 -20.96
N ARG A 266 -3.74 -0.50 -21.81
CA ARG A 266 -3.80 -0.92 -23.20
C ARG A 266 -3.98 0.32 -24.08
N GLY A 267 -2.99 0.61 -24.91
CA GLY A 267 -2.97 1.88 -25.64
C GLY A 267 -2.73 3.06 -24.70
N GLN A 268 -3.73 3.92 -24.53
CA GLN A 268 -3.69 5.08 -23.61
C GLN A 268 -4.66 4.91 -22.42
N ASP A 269 -5.46 3.85 -22.43
CA ASP A 269 -6.50 3.64 -21.43
C ASP A 269 -5.99 2.71 -20.33
N THR A 270 -6.15 3.14 -19.09
CA THR A 270 -5.90 2.31 -17.90
C THR A 270 -7.20 1.63 -17.48
N HIS A 271 -7.12 0.34 -17.31
CA HIS A 271 -8.23 -0.53 -16.92
C HIS A 271 -7.98 -1.07 -15.52
N VAL A 272 -9.03 -1.21 -14.72
CA VAL A 272 -8.97 -1.77 -13.36
C VAL A 272 -9.83 -3.01 -13.30
N ALA A 273 -9.21 -4.17 -13.18
CA ALA A 273 -9.89 -5.42 -12.90
C ALA A 273 -10.08 -5.60 -11.39
N GLU A 274 -11.28 -5.97 -10.96
CA GLU A 274 -11.68 -6.04 -9.57
C GLU A 274 -12.08 -7.46 -9.17
N TYR A 275 -11.44 -8.03 -8.16
CA TYR A 275 -11.70 -9.37 -7.67
C TYR A 275 -12.05 -9.38 -6.19
N THR A 276 -12.90 -10.31 -5.79
CA THR A 276 -12.97 -10.76 -4.40
C THR A 276 -12.24 -12.10 -4.34
N VAL A 277 -11.15 -12.16 -3.60
CA VAL A 277 -10.28 -13.34 -3.51
C VAL A 277 -10.34 -13.97 -2.12
N ALA A 278 -10.36 -15.31 -2.09
CA ALA A 278 -10.25 -16.07 -0.85
C ALA A 278 -8.84 -16.69 -0.76
N VAL A 279 -8.05 -16.24 0.19
CA VAL A 279 -6.70 -16.74 0.46
C VAL A 279 -6.76 -17.80 1.55
N MET A 280 -6.50 -19.05 1.17
CA MET A 280 -6.74 -20.23 2.04
C MET A 280 -5.45 -20.81 2.63
N SER A 281 -4.35 -20.76 1.94
CA SER A 281 -3.07 -21.34 2.38
C SER A 281 -1.90 -20.70 1.66
#